data_d2dc5b15241e790d519c535f712fb0b9
#
_entry.id   d2dc5b15241e790d519c535f712fb0b9
#
_cell.length_a   1.000
_cell.length_b   1.000
_cell.length_c   1.000
_cell.angle_alpha   90.00
_cell.angle_beta   90.00
_cell.angle_gamma   90.00
#
_symmetry.space_group_name_H-M   'P 1'
#
loop_
_entity.id
_entity.type
_entity.pdbx_description
1 polymer ?
#
loop_
_entity_poly.entity_id
_entity_poly.type
_entity_poly.pdbx_seq_one_letter_code
_entity_poly.pdbx_strand_id
1 'polypeptide(L)'
;MGYQRKETGGQERRIKLYYFSWLANKTGRESEELVLPPSVTTVTELLDLLRKRRYQIAQAFDESLLRPTVNKQFAEFFTRLEDGDEVALVPNRPTPPATPDI
;
A
#
# COMPACT_ATOMS: atom_id res chain seq x y z
N MET A 1 24.27 -21.14 14.35
CA MET A 1 23.97 -20.89 13.99
C MET A 1 23.41 -20.46 13.86
N GLY A 2 23.21 -20.08 13.87
CA GLY A 2 22.81 -19.59 13.31
C GLY A 2 22.19 -18.97 13.34
N TYR A 3 22.20 -18.84 13.10
CA TYR A 3 21.70 -18.28 12.77
C TYR A 3 21.10 -17.73 12.53
N GLN A 4 21.08 -17.50 12.42
CA GLN A 4 20.58 -17.03 11.95
C GLN A 4 20.17 -16.35 11.64
N ARG A 5 20.35 -16.08 11.44
CA ARG A 5 19.98 -15.44 10.87
C ARG A 5 19.37 -14.76 10.57
N LYS A 6 19.07 -14.45 10.55
CA LYS A 6 18.36 -13.80 10.02
C LYS A 6 18.29 -12.86 10.22
N GLU A 7 18.56 -12.41 10.25
CA GLU A 7 18.44 -11.71 10.15
C GLU A 7 18.40 -10.97 9.90
N THR A 8 18.61 -10.75 10.22
CA THR A 8 18.78 -9.98 9.74
C THR A 8 18.35 -8.96 9.03
N GLY A 9 18.72 -7.87 9.09
CA GLY A 9 18.31 -6.77 8.26
C GLY A 9 17.90 -7.11 6.85
N GLY A 10 18.28 -8.22 6.40
CA GLY A 10 17.87 -8.68 5.08
C GLY A 10 16.54 -9.38 5.05
N GLN A 11 15.84 -9.33 6.12
CA GLN A 11 14.58 -10.03 6.20
C GLN A 11 13.53 -9.38 5.33
N GLU A 12 12.78 -10.21 4.65
CA GLU A 12 11.65 -9.75 3.89
C GLU A 12 10.56 -9.29 4.84
N ARG A 13 9.93 -8.19 4.48
CA ARG A 13 8.69 -7.77 5.10
C ARG A 13 7.59 -8.00 4.08
N ARG A 14 6.61 -8.77 4.46
CA ARG A 14 5.50 -9.12 3.58
C ARG A 14 4.24 -8.59 4.21
N ILE A 15 3.49 -7.80 3.46
CA ILE A 15 2.22 -7.25 3.92
C ILE A 15 1.10 -7.79 3.06
N LYS A 16 -0.11 -7.72 3.62
CA LYS A 16 -1.32 -7.96 2.84
C LYS A 16 -1.97 -6.62 2.60
N LEU A 17 -2.25 -6.32 1.33
CA LEU A 17 -2.78 -5.04 0.93
C LEU A 17 -4.19 -5.23 0.43
N TYR A 18 -5.12 -4.44 0.96
CA TYR A 18 -6.52 -4.49 0.58
C TYR A 18 -6.90 -3.21 -0.14
N TYR A 19 -7.67 -3.37 -1.21
CA TYR A 19 -8.20 -2.26 -1.99
C TYR A 19 -9.70 -2.22 -1.79
N PHE A 20 -10.22 -1.07 -1.40
CA PHE A 20 -11.64 -0.93 -1.13
C PHE A 20 -12.32 -0.06 -2.16
N SER A 21 -13.64 -0.29 -2.30
CA SER A 21 -14.50 0.56 -3.10
C SER A 21 -14.00 0.63 -4.54
N TRP A 22 -14.04 1.80 -5.15
CA TRP A 22 -13.65 1.95 -6.55
C TRP A 22 -12.17 1.63 -6.79
N LEU A 23 -11.35 1.66 -5.75
CA LEU A 23 -9.93 1.34 -5.91
C LEU A 23 -9.75 -0.13 -6.28
N ALA A 24 -10.61 -1.01 -5.75
CA ALA A 24 -10.57 -2.42 -6.13
C ALA A 24 -10.87 -2.60 -7.61
N ASN A 25 -11.80 -1.79 -8.14
CA ASN A 25 -12.10 -1.84 -9.57
C ASN A 25 -10.92 -1.33 -10.40
N LYS A 26 -10.28 -0.26 -9.94
CA LYS A 26 -9.14 0.30 -10.68
C LYS A 26 -7.97 -0.67 -10.74
N THR A 27 -7.71 -1.39 -9.64
CA THR A 27 -6.59 -2.31 -9.58
C THR A 27 -6.92 -3.68 -10.16
N GLY A 28 -8.22 -4.00 -10.28
CA GLY A 28 -8.65 -5.30 -10.76
C GLY A 28 -8.59 -6.39 -9.74
N ARG A 29 -8.40 -6.05 -8.46
CA ARG A 29 -8.33 -7.03 -7.39
C ARG A 29 -8.71 -6.40 -6.07
N GLU A 30 -9.14 -7.24 -5.14
CA GLU A 30 -9.55 -6.75 -3.81
C GLU A 30 -8.41 -6.80 -2.81
N SER A 31 -7.42 -7.64 -3.04
CA SER A 31 -6.27 -7.72 -2.16
C SER A 31 -5.09 -8.35 -2.90
N GLU A 32 -3.92 -8.16 -2.34
CA GLU A 32 -2.72 -8.84 -2.81
C GLU A 32 -1.69 -8.85 -1.71
N GLU A 33 -0.77 -9.79 -1.79
CA GLU A 33 0.38 -9.82 -0.91
C GLU A 33 1.55 -9.15 -1.60
N LEU A 34 2.28 -8.36 -0.85
CA LEU A 34 3.46 -7.67 -1.39
C LEU A 34 4.66 -7.93 -0.49
N VAL A 35 5.78 -8.19 -1.11
CA VAL A 35 7.06 -8.15 -0.43
C VAL A 35 7.59 -6.74 -0.58
N LEU A 36 7.82 -6.07 0.54
CA LEU A 36 8.26 -4.69 0.52
C LEU A 36 9.76 -4.59 0.29
N PRO A 37 10.19 -3.78 -0.68
CA PRO A 37 11.62 -3.49 -0.80
C PRO A 37 12.14 -2.82 0.47
N PRO A 38 13.43 -2.94 0.78
CA PRO A 38 13.98 -2.29 1.98
C PRO A 38 13.75 -0.78 2.02
N SER A 39 13.63 -0.15 0.86
CA SER A 39 13.42 1.30 0.78
C SER A 39 12.00 1.71 1.16
N VAL A 40 11.06 0.77 1.23
CA VAL A 40 9.68 1.07 1.55
C VAL A 40 9.45 0.79 3.02
N THR A 41 9.39 1.83 3.84
CA THR A 41 9.27 1.67 5.28
C THR A 41 8.00 2.30 5.85
N THR A 42 7.33 3.17 5.10
CA THR A 42 6.12 3.85 5.55
C THR A 42 5.01 3.71 4.54
N VAL A 43 3.80 4.12 4.94
CA VAL A 43 2.66 4.11 4.03
C VAL A 43 2.93 5.01 2.82
N THR A 44 3.52 6.20 3.04
CA THR A 44 3.87 7.09 1.93
C THR A 44 4.74 6.37 0.90
N GLU A 45 5.74 5.67 1.37
CA GLU A 45 6.64 4.97 0.45
C GLU A 45 5.97 3.79 -0.22
N LEU A 46 5.02 3.15 0.47
CA LEU A 46 4.21 2.12 -0.17
C LEU A 46 3.40 2.71 -1.33
N LEU A 47 2.79 3.86 -1.11
CA LEU A 47 2.04 4.50 -2.19
C LEU A 47 2.94 4.90 -3.36
N ASP A 48 4.16 5.38 -3.06
CA ASP A 48 5.13 5.64 -4.12
C ASP A 48 5.43 4.39 -4.94
N LEU A 49 5.61 3.27 -4.25
CA LEU A 49 5.87 2.01 -4.92
C LEU A 49 4.70 1.62 -5.83
N LEU A 50 3.48 1.76 -5.32
CA LEU A 50 2.29 1.40 -6.10
C LEU A 50 2.14 2.31 -7.32
N ARG A 51 2.42 3.60 -7.17
CA ARG A 51 2.37 4.52 -8.31
C ARG A 51 3.37 4.12 -9.40
N LYS A 52 4.53 3.66 -9.00
CA LYS A 52 5.54 3.23 -9.98
C LYS A 52 5.16 1.93 -10.65
N ARG A 53 4.62 0.99 -9.88
CA ARG A 53 4.26 -0.31 -10.43
C ARG A 53 3.00 -0.27 -11.27
N ARG A 54 2.10 0.66 -10.97
CA ARG A 54 0.82 0.80 -11.66
C ARG A 54 0.68 2.21 -12.18
N TYR A 55 1.66 2.61 -12.98
CA TYR A 55 1.73 4.00 -13.42
C TYR A 55 0.50 4.43 -14.23
N GLN A 56 -0.21 3.48 -14.83
CA GLN A 56 -1.40 3.81 -15.63
C GLN A 56 -2.54 4.33 -14.76
N ILE A 57 -2.53 3.99 -13.48
CA ILE A 57 -3.54 4.45 -12.54
C ILE A 57 -2.87 5.14 -11.35
N ALA A 58 -1.71 5.74 -11.58
CA ALA A 58 -0.90 6.28 -10.48
C ALA A 58 -1.65 7.32 -9.67
N GLN A 59 -2.47 8.15 -10.31
CA GLN A 59 -3.19 9.18 -9.57
C GLN A 59 -4.19 8.61 -8.57
N ALA A 60 -4.60 7.35 -8.73
CA ALA A 60 -5.50 6.72 -7.76
C ALA A 60 -4.82 6.49 -6.41
N PHE A 61 -3.49 6.51 -6.38
CA PHE A 61 -2.73 6.30 -5.14
C PHE A 61 -2.25 7.61 -4.53
N ASP A 62 -2.92 8.71 -4.83
CA ASP A 62 -2.61 10.00 -4.25
C ASP A 62 -3.08 10.03 -2.81
N GLU A 63 -2.23 10.56 -1.91
CA GLU A 63 -2.57 10.61 -0.50
C GLU A 63 -3.86 11.38 -0.23
N SER A 64 -4.15 12.40 -1.03
CA SER A 64 -5.35 13.20 -0.84
C SER A 64 -6.64 12.44 -1.07
N LEU A 65 -6.57 11.27 -1.70
CA LEU A 65 -7.76 10.49 -2.05
C LEU A 65 -7.99 9.31 -1.11
N LEU A 66 -7.06 9.03 -0.21
CA LEU A 66 -7.04 7.76 0.49
C LEU A 66 -6.97 7.95 2.00
N ARG A 67 -7.56 6.99 2.72
CA ARG A 67 -7.40 6.83 4.16
C ARG A 67 -6.80 5.45 4.39
N PRO A 68 -5.55 5.39 4.81
CA PRO A 68 -4.95 4.09 5.07
C PRO A 68 -5.37 3.56 6.43
N THR A 69 -5.47 2.24 6.52
CA THR A 69 -5.51 1.58 7.82
C THR A 69 -4.40 0.55 7.86
N VAL A 70 -3.88 0.31 9.06
CA VAL A 70 -2.90 -0.73 9.30
C VAL A 70 -3.44 -1.57 10.42
N ASN A 71 -3.62 -2.86 10.14
CA ASN A 71 -4.19 -3.81 11.11
C ASN A 71 -5.52 -3.30 11.64
N LYS A 72 -6.35 -2.76 10.72
CA LYS A 72 -7.73 -2.34 10.96
C LYS A 72 -7.86 -1.08 11.80
N GLN A 73 -6.78 -0.34 11.97
CA GLN A 73 -6.80 0.95 12.67
C GLN A 73 -6.35 2.04 11.72
N PHE A 74 -6.99 3.20 11.80
CA PHE A 74 -6.58 4.33 10.98
C PHE A 74 -5.11 4.63 11.24
N ALA A 75 -4.39 4.90 10.16
CA ALA A 75 -2.96 5.14 10.22
C ALA A 75 -2.63 6.45 9.53
N GLU A 76 -1.51 7.01 9.91
CA GLU A 76 -0.97 8.16 9.22
C GLU A 76 -0.11 7.70 8.05
N PHE A 77 0.16 8.62 7.12
CA PHE A 77 1.00 8.26 6.00
C PHE A 77 2.44 8.01 6.41
N PHE A 78 2.86 8.55 7.55
CA PHE A 78 4.21 8.29 8.07
C PHE A 78 4.28 7.01 8.93
N THR A 79 3.19 6.29 9.08
CA THR A 79 3.18 5.05 9.87
C THR A 79 4.12 4.03 9.25
N ARG A 80 4.97 3.43 10.08
CA ARG A 80 5.92 2.43 9.61
C ARG A 80 5.23 1.10 9.42
N LEU A 81 5.68 0.38 8.40
CA LEU A 81 5.11 -0.91 8.05
C LEU A 81 6.03 -2.03 8.49
N GLU A 82 5.46 -3.02 9.15
CA GLU A 82 6.18 -4.17 9.65
C GLU A 82 5.76 -5.43 8.92
N ASP A 83 6.59 -6.45 9.04
CA ASP A 83 6.24 -7.73 8.45
C ASP A 83 4.92 -8.24 9.04
N GLY A 84 4.06 -8.73 8.17
CA GLY A 84 2.77 -9.28 8.59
C GLY A 84 1.65 -8.27 8.69
N ASP A 85 1.93 -6.99 8.46
CA ASP A 85 0.87 -5.98 8.55
C ASP A 85 -0.19 -6.19 7.48
N GLU A 86 -1.43 -5.89 7.85
CA GLU A 86 -2.55 -5.79 6.92
C GLU A 86 -2.84 -4.33 6.68
N VAL A 87 -2.61 -3.89 5.45
CA VAL A 87 -2.78 -2.49 5.08
C VAL A 87 -3.99 -2.38 4.17
N ALA A 88 -4.89 -1.47 4.50
CA ALA A 88 -6.03 -1.22 3.64
C ALA A 88 -5.98 0.21 3.11
N LEU A 89 -6.24 0.34 1.84
CA LEU A 89 -6.34 1.65 1.21
C LEU A 89 -7.81 1.90 0.93
N VAL A 90 -8.38 2.82 1.70
CA VAL A 90 -9.80 3.13 1.66
C VAL A 90 -9.95 4.51 1.03
N PRO A 91 -10.64 4.60 -0.12
CA PRO A 91 -10.89 5.91 -0.69
C PRO A 91 -11.73 6.76 0.24
N ASN A 92 -11.42 8.06 0.28
CA ASN A 92 -12.16 8.97 1.13
C ASN A 92 -13.37 9.58 0.42
N ARG A 93 -13.66 9.11 -0.79
CA ARG A 93 -14.83 9.53 -1.56
C ARG A 93 -15.51 8.28 -2.15
N PRO A 94 -16.84 8.32 -2.28
CA PRO A 94 -17.55 7.13 -2.79
C PRO A 94 -17.36 6.87 -4.27
N THR A 95 -16.89 7.85 -5.04
CA THR A 95 -16.68 7.70 -6.48
C THR A 95 -15.25 8.02 -6.81
N PRO A 96 -14.71 7.41 -7.88
CA PRO A 96 -13.34 7.71 -8.28
C PRO A 96 -13.21 9.14 -8.77
N PRO A 97 -12.00 9.69 -8.71
CA PRO A 97 -11.78 11.02 -9.26
C PRO A 97 -12.03 11.00 -10.78
N ALA A 98 -12.51 12.12 -11.27
CA ALA A 98 -12.72 12.25 -12.71
C ALA A 98 -11.38 12.16 -13.42
N THR A 99 -11.35 11.37 -14.50
CA THR A 99 -10.15 11.31 -15.32
C THR A 99 -10.21 12.48 -16.29
N PRO A 100 -9.14 13.27 -16.37
CA PRO A 100 -9.18 14.36 -17.34
C PRO A 100 -9.33 13.83 -18.74
N ASP A 101 -10.20 14.45 -19.49
CA ASP A 101 -10.32 14.17 -20.91
C ASP A 101 -9.21 14.87 -21.63
N ILE A 102 -8.61 14.15 -22.51
CA ILE A 102 -7.50 14.70 -23.25
C ILE A 102 -7.91 15.01 -24.65
#